data_49ceeb87f816b767a9d778f2eafe4cc5
#
_entry.id   49ceeb87f816b767a9d778f2eafe4cc5
#
_cell.length_a   1.000
_cell.length_b   1.000
_cell.length_c   1.000
_cell.angle_alpha   90.00
_cell.angle_beta   90.00
_cell.angle_gamma   90.00
#
_symmetry.space_group_name_H-M   'P 1'
#
loop_
_entity.id
_entity.type
_entity.pdbx_description
1 polymer ?
#
loop_
_entity_poly.entity_id
_entity_poly.type
_entity_poly.pdbx_seq_one_letter_code
_entity_poly.pdbx_strand_id
1 'polypeptide(L)'
;LESESLPGGDRSTQRLGGASLGMTDHSTATPNRDQAQPDRILNSEFNQRYPCSAMPSINVHALEDDLLLQGVWEGLGRPGCHLTGGYVRDRLLGRSNTDLDLVAAGSIEDWSGAARRLAARLDTSAHVLGSGAKRVWRLTTDQMTIELWPMGGLRLHDDIGRRDFSCNALVWTMPGGPLVDRVNGLADLRAGKLRGLSRANFEDDPVRVLRASRFVAQMAGFQLEAETAAWVEALAPRLRQAPPERIGQELVKLVRANGAAAGLRSMLDLDLIAHAAPAGTGSDPRWLRKNLGAASALAGATAHPVTAAVAAAGDAAPLALILRAWGSPTDDDLAGYAWPREVRKRAVTAAELLPSMTRTADAPAADRRLLIHRAGRSFPAALALAAAVEPQRPWRRWWRLWRERGRSLVAPHPLLDGHEIAAITG
;
A
#
# COMPACT_ATOMS: atom_id res chain seq x y z
N LEU A 1 -17.72 56.95 36.55
CA LEU A 1 -17.86 58.21 35.86
C LEU A 1 -18.38 57.92 34.48
N GLU A 2 -19.65 58.19 34.40
CA GLU A 2 -20.49 58.85 33.36
C GLU A 2 -20.62 58.03 32.07
N SER A 3 -21.72 57.39 31.79
CA SER A 3 -23.15 57.79 31.60
C SER A 3 -23.39 58.51 30.25
N GLU A 4 -24.47 58.06 29.64
CA GLU A 4 -25.39 58.69 28.69
C GLU A 4 -25.37 58.06 27.31
N SER A 5 -26.41 57.64 26.70
CA SER A 5 -27.88 57.64 26.82
C SER A 5 -28.43 57.56 25.39
N LEU A 6 -29.42 56.73 25.20
CA LEU A 6 -30.26 56.61 23.99
C LEU A 6 -31.18 57.85 23.80
N PRO A 7 -31.71 58.09 22.62
CA PRO A 7 -33.12 57.76 22.30
C PRO A 7 -33.34 57.31 20.85
N GLY A 8 -34.35 56.60 20.40
CA GLY A 8 -35.74 56.47 20.76
C GLY A 8 -36.68 56.95 19.64
N GLY A 9 -37.54 56.02 19.18
CA GLY A 9 -38.77 56.34 18.42
C GLY A 9 -38.63 56.23 16.88
N ASP A 10 -39.55 55.76 16.11
CA ASP A 10 -41.02 55.67 16.28
C ASP A 10 -41.63 54.66 15.28
N ARG A 11 -42.79 54.18 15.59
CA ARG A 11 -43.66 53.27 14.84
C ARG A 11 -44.43 54.02 13.77
N SER A 12 -44.72 53.42 12.61
CA SER A 12 -46.07 53.55 12.04
C SER A 12 -46.39 52.36 11.09
N THR A 13 -47.43 51.72 11.45
CA THR A 13 -48.31 50.82 10.72
C THR A 13 -48.98 51.49 9.50
N GLN A 14 -49.11 50.68 8.41
CA GLN A 14 -50.41 50.71 7.69
C GLN A 14 -50.62 49.45 6.84
N ARG A 15 -51.84 48.99 6.91
CA ARG A 15 -52.46 47.81 6.26
C ARG A 15 -53.09 48.21 4.90
N LEU A 16 -53.32 47.15 4.11
CA LEU A 16 -54.49 46.82 3.28
C LEU A 16 -54.39 47.00 1.75
N GLY A 17 -54.85 45.92 1.13
CA GLY A 17 -55.42 45.82 -0.21
C GLY A 17 -54.69 44.86 -1.10
N GLY A 18 -55.13 43.70 -1.54
CA GLY A 18 -56.43 43.16 -1.83
C GLY A 18 -56.51 42.80 -3.33
N ALA A 19 -56.69 41.52 -3.64
CA ALA A 19 -57.26 40.96 -4.89
C ALA A 19 -56.43 41.11 -6.19
N SER A 20 -56.22 40.15 -7.07
CA SER A 20 -57.09 39.17 -7.72
C SER A 20 -56.31 38.41 -8.82
N LEU A 21 -56.47 37.14 -8.91
CA LEU A 21 -56.57 36.24 -10.08
C LEU A 21 -55.89 36.61 -11.42
N GLY A 22 -54.99 35.70 -11.87
CA GLY A 22 -54.61 35.53 -13.27
C GLY A 22 -53.91 34.19 -13.44
N MET A 23 -54.66 33.16 -13.79
CA MET A 23 -54.16 31.89 -14.38
C MET A 23 -53.58 32.18 -15.77
N THR A 24 -52.44 31.56 -16.05
CA THR A 24 -52.02 30.83 -17.27
C THR A 24 -50.50 30.81 -17.25
N ASP A 25 -49.76 29.78 -17.37
CA ASP A 25 -49.51 28.87 -18.44
C ASP A 25 -48.43 27.89 -18.03
N HIS A 26 -48.67 26.62 -18.17
CA HIS A 26 -47.71 25.55 -18.05
C HIS A 26 -46.72 25.61 -19.22
N SER A 27 -45.49 26.00 -18.96
CA SER A 27 -44.37 25.71 -19.83
C SER A 27 -43.55 24.62 -19.18
N THR A 28 -43.77 23.38 -19.60
CA THR A 28 -42.96 22.21 -19.33
C THR A 28 -41.61 22.37 -20.04
N ALA A 29 -40.62 22.89 -19.33
CA ALA A 29 -39.22 22.79 -19.78
C ALA A 29 -38.73 21.35 -19.48
N THR A 30 -38.67 20.52 -20.51
CA THR A 30 -37.90 19.27 -20.52
C THR A 30 -36.45 19.57 -20.20
N PRO A 31 -35.83 18.88 -19.20
CA PRO A 31 -34.39 19.03 -18.98
C PRO A 31 -33.65 18.45 -20.18
N ASN A 32 -32.77 19.25 -20.70
CA ASN A 32 -31.84 18.94 -21.78
C ASN A 32 -31.03 17.66 -21.45
N ARG A 33 -31.20 16.62 -22.26
CA ARG A 33 -30.62 15.29 -22.08
C ARG A 33 -29.15 15.18 -22.47
N ASP A 34 -28.45 16.28 -22.78
CA ASP A 34 -27.08 16.29 -23.31
C ASP A 34 -25.99 16.77 -22.36
N GLN A 35 -26.26 16.80 -21.05
CA GLN A 35 -25.19 16.77 -20.06
C GLN A 35 -24.99 15.32 -19.60
N ALA A 36 -24.37 14.50 -20.46
CA ALA A 36 -23.82 13.21 -20.08
C ALA A 36 -22.71 13.50 -19.07
N GLN A 37 -23.00 13.20 -17.80
CA GLN A 37 -22.05 13.33 -16.71
C GLN A 37 -20.85 12.44 -17.02
N PRO A 38 -19.61 12.99 -17.10
CA PRO A 38 -18.39 12.21 -17.33
C PRO A 38 -18.19 11.13 -16.25
N ASP A 39 -18.80 11.30 -15.07
CA ASP A 39 -18.73 10.37 -13.94
C ASP A 39 -19.38 9.00 -14.16
N ARG A 40 -20.38 8.89 -15.04
CA ARG A 40 -21.05 7.61 -15.31
C ARG A 40 -20.23 6.70 -16.24
N ILE A 41 -19.48 7.29 -17.16
CA ILE A 41 -18.67 6.52 -18.13
C ILE A 41 -17.41 5.99 -17.45
N LEU A 42 -16.73 6.82 -16.66
CA LEU A 42 -15.56 6.40 -15.88
C LEU A 42 -15.90 5.30 -14.86
N ASN A 43 -17.04 5.41 -14.18
CA ASN A 43 -17.50 4.38 -13.24
C ASN A 43 -17.81 3.04 -13.93
N SER A 44 -18.42 3.05 -15.11
CA SER A 44 -18.79 1.81 -15.82
C SER A 44 -17.55 1.08 -16.37
N GLU A 45 -16.58 1.81 -16.92
CA GLU A 45 -15.35 1.22 -17.45
C GLU A 45 -14.41 0.74 -16.35
N PHE A 46 -14.28 1.50 -15.26
CA PHE A 46 -13.46 1.10 -14.12
C PHE A 46 -14.04 -0.14 -13.44
N ASN A 47 -15.35 -0.20 -13.21
CA ASN A 47 -16.05 -1.34 -12.62
C ASN A 47 -16.03 -2.60 -13.51
N GLN A 48 -16.01 -2.47 -14.83
CA GLN A 48 -15.80 -3.60 -15.73
C GLN A 48 -14.37 -4.15 -15.67
N ARG A 49 -13.38 -3.31 -15.39
CA ARG A 49 -11.97 -3.74 -15.28
C ARG A 49 -11.67 -4.48 -13.97
N TYR A 50 -12.44 -4.25 -12.91
CA TYR A 50 -12.26 -4.83 -11.57
C TYR A 50 -13.58 -5.42 -11.06
N PRO A 51 -14.05 -6.55 -11.58
CA PRO A 51 -15.32 -7.15 -11.16
C PRO A 51 -15.27 -7.51 -9.68
N CYS A 52 -16.26 -7.03 -8.92
CA CYS A 52 -16.45 -7.39 -7.52
C CYS A 52 -16.96 -8.84 -7.44
N SER A 53 -16.09 -9.77 -7.03
CA SER A 53 -16.50 -11.14 -6.73
C SER A 53 -17.00 -11.19 -5.29
N ALA A 54 -18.27 -11.38 -5.07
CA ALA A 54 -18.96 -11.52 -3.79
C ALA A 54 -18.73 -10.39 -2.76
N MET A 55 -19.81 -9.83 -2.24
CA MET A 55 -19.77 -8.85 -1.16
C MET A 55 -19.07 -9.45 0.07
N PRO A 56 -18.11 -8.77 0.70
CA PRO A 56 -17.46 -9.28 1.89
C PRO A 56 -18.45 -9.38 3.06
N SER A 57 -18.44 -10.50 3.77
CA SER A 57 -19.14 -10.63 5.04
C SER A 57 -18.43 -9.83 6.13
N ILE A 58 -19.17 -9.08 6.96
CA ILE A 58 -18.63 -8.30 8.04
C ILE A 58 -19.10 -8.86 9.38
N ASN A 59 -18.15 -9.21 10.25
CA ASN A 59 -18.41 -9.65 11.61
C ASN A 59 -18.06 -8.53 12.61
N VAL A 60 -19.06 -7.82 13.12
CA VAL A 60 -18.86 -6.72 14.07
C VAL A 60 -18.46 -7.21 15.46
N HIS A 61 -18.75 -8.46 15.83
CA HIS A 61 -18.37 -9.06 17.12
C HIS A 61 -16.92 -9.59 17.13
N ALA A 62 -16.26 -9.65 15.99
CA ALA A 62 -14.88 -10.16 15.89
C ALA A 62 -13.86 -9.41 16.74
N LEU A 63 -14.14 -8.18 17.15
CA LEU A 63 -13.29 -7.37 18.02
C LEU A 63 -13.55 -7.66 19.50
N GLU A 64 -14.77 -8.00 19.87
CA GLU A 64 -15.17 -8.30 21.27
C GLU A 64 -14.58 -9.63 21.73
N ASP A 65 -14.55 -10.62 20.84
CA ASP A 65 -14.07 -11.97 21.10
C ASP A 65 -12.54 -12.12 20.96
N ASP A 66 -11.83 -11.03 20.68
CA ASP A 66 -10.40 -11.06 20.42
C ASP A 66 -9.58 -11.07 21.71
N LEU A 67 -9.11 -12.26 22.11
CA LEU A 67 -8.31 -12.47 23.32
C LEU A 67 -7.00 -11.65 23.31
N LEU A 68 -6.43 -11.38 22.15
CA LEU A 68 -5.23 -10.55 22.02
C LEU A 68 -5.54 -9.11 22.43
N LEU A 69 -6.67 -8.54 21.99
CA LEU A 69 -7.10 -7.21 22.38
C LEU A 69 -7.41 -7.10 23.85
N GLN A 70 -8.00 -8.14 24.44
CA GLN A 70 -8.22 -8.21 25.91
C GLN A 70 -6.89 -8.16 26.65
N GLY A 71 -5.89 -8.95 26.23
CA GLY A 71 -4.55 -8.96 26.83
C GLY A 71 -3.82 -7.61 26.69
N VAL A 72 -3.95 -6.95 25.54
CA VAL A 72 -3.41 -5.59 25.32
C VAL A 72 -4.07 -4.56 26.24
N TRP A 73 -5.40 -4.61 26.36
CA TRP A 73 -6.15 -3.72 27.24
C TRP A 73 -5.75 -3.88 28.72
N GLU A 74 -5.71 -5.10 29.22
CA GLU A 74 -5.27 -5.39 30.58
C GLU A 74 -3.83 -4.90 30.85
N GLY A 75 -2.94 -5.06 29.87
CA GLY A 75 -1.56 -4.57 29.98
C GLY A 75 -1.46 -3.06 30.01
N LEU A 76 -2.28 -2.33 29.26
CA LEU A 76 -2.35 -0.87 29.30
C LEU A 76 -2.89 -0.37 30.65
N GLY A 77 -3.90 -1.05 31.20
CA GLY A 77 -4.45 -0.81 32.54
C GLY A 77 -5.04 0.60 32.74
N ARG A 78 -5.53 1.24 31.67
CA ARG A 78 -6.18 2.56 31.76
C ARG A 78 -7.15 2.82 30.60
N PRO A 79 -8.25 3.57 30.85
CA PRO A 79 -9.22 3.94 29.81
C PRO A 79 -8.69 5.04 28.88
N GLY A 80 -9.45 5.33 27.81
CA GLY A 80 -9.15 6.41 26.87
C GLY A 80 -8.24 6.01 25.72
N CYS A 81 -8.21 4.70 25.42
CA CYS A 81 -7.51 4.14 24.27
C CYS A 81 -8.51 3.56 23.28
N HIS A 82 -8.26 3.77 22.01
CA HIS A 82 -9.09 3.30 20.92
C HIS A 82 -8.24 2.57 19.88
N LEU A 83 -8.70 1.39 19.46
CA LEU A 83 -8.11 0.66 18.33
C LEU A 83 -8.65 1.22 17.03
N THR A 84 -7.79 1.31 16.00
CA THR A 84 -8.14 1.92 14.72
C THR A 84 -7.33 1.32 13.57
N GLY A 85 -7.52 1.84 12.36
CA GLY A 85 -6.69 1.50 11.21
C GLY A 85 -6.94 0.12 10.63
N GLY A 86 -5.86 -0.48 10.12
CA GLY A 86 -5.91 -1.73 9.38
C GLY A 86 -6.40 -2.91 10.21
N TYR A 87 -6.08 -2.95 11.50
CA TYR A 87 -6.50 -4.05 12.37
C TYR A 87 -8.02 -4.14 12.50
N VAL A 88 -8.70 -3.02 12.79
CA VAL A 88 -10.18 -2.97 12.89
C VAL A 88 -10.82 -3.46 11.59
N ARG A 89 -10.37 -2.91 10.46
CA ARG A 89 -10.85 -3.31 9.12
C ARG A 89 -10.69 -4.81 8.89
N ASP A 90 -9.49 -5.35 9.14
CA ASP A 90 -9.16 -6.72 8.80
C ASP A 90 -9.87 -7.71 9.70
N ARG A 91 -10.02 -7.42 11.00
CA ARG A 91 -10.83 -8.24 11.91
C ARG A 91 -12.30 -8.27 11.51
N LEU A 92 -12.87 -7.14 11.11
CA LEU A 92 -14.25 -7.07 10.60
C LEU A 92 -14.45 -7.92 9.32
N LEU A 93 -13.39 -8.06 8.51
CA LEU A 93 -13.38 -8.86 7.28
C LEU A 93 -12.96 -10.32 7.50
N GLY A 94 -12.75 -10.76 8.76
CA GLY A 94 -12.27 -12.10 9.09
C GLY A 94 -10.83 -12.39 8.63
N ARG A 95 -10.01 -11.34 8.48
CA ARG A 95 -8.60 -11.43 8.09
C ARG A 95 -7.68 -11.32 9.31
N SER A 96 -6.53 -11.99 9.24
CA SER A 96 -5.47 -11.79 10.24
C SER A 96 -4.75 -10.48 9.99
N ASN A 97 -4.40 -9.79 11.06
CA ASN A 97 -3.52 -8.63 11.07
C ASN A 97 -2.72 -8.65 12.37
N THR A 98 -1.48 -8.22 12.31
CA THR A 98 -0.54 -8.21 13.45
C THR A 98 -0.09 -6.81 13.82
N ASP A 99 -0.55 -5.79 13.12
CA ASP A 99 -0.22 -4.38 13.36
C ASP A 99 -1.40 -3.68 14.05
N LEU A 100 -1.26 -3.39 15.34
CA LEU A 100 -2.27 -2.72 16.15
C LEU A 100 -1.96 -1.22 16.25
N ASP A 101 -2.81 -0.41 15.64
CA ASP A 101 -2.77 1.04 15.76
C ASP A 101 -3.73 1.51 16.86
N LEU A 102 -3.19 1.98 17.96
CA LEU A 102 -3.94 2.52 19.08
C LEU A 102 -3.83 4.05 19.09
N VAL A 103 -4.94 4.75 19.22
CA VAL A 103 -4.97 6.20 19.48
C VAL A 103 -5.46 6.45 20.90
N ALA A 104 -4.84 7.42 21.58
CA ALA A 104 -5.08 7.66 22.98
C ALA A 104 -5.15 9.14 23.33
N ALA A 105 -6.04 9.52 24.22
CA ALA A 105 -6.12 10.89 24.72
C ALA A 105 -4.88 11.22 25.58
N GLY A 106 -4.41 12.48 25.52
CA GLY A 106 -3.26 12.97 26.28
C GLY A 106 -1.93 12.94 25.53
N SER A 107 -0.85 13.22 26.25
CA SER A 107 0.52 13.33 25.75
C SER A 107 1.24 11.99 25.69
N ILE A 108 2.42 11.96 25.05
CA ILE A 108 3.29 10.78 25.02
C ILE A 108 3.77 10.39 26.41
N GLU A 109 3.97 11.37 27.29
CA GLU A 109 4.40 11.20 28.65
C GLU A 109 3.30 10.54 29.52
N ASP A 110 2.03 10.92 29.32
CA ASP A 110 0.87 10.36 30.03
C ASP A 110 0.74 8.85 29.83
N TRP A 111 1.21 8.34 28.71
CA TRP A 111 1.12 6.93 28.35
C TRP A 111 2.40 6.13 28.63
N SER A 112 3.47 6.77 29.12
CA SER A 112 4.75 6.10 29.37
C SER A 112 4.65 4.92 30.34
N GLY A 113 3.90 5.07 31.44
CA GLY A 113 3.66 4.00 32.41
C GLY A 113 2.85 2.85 31.83
N ALA A 114 1.80 3.13 31.05
CA ALA A 114 0.98 2.12 30.38
C ALA A 114 1.78 1.35 29.33
N ALA A 115 2.56 2.04 28.50
CA ALA A 115 3.40 1.40 27.49
C ALA A 115 4.44 0.46 28.11
N ARG A 116 5.07 0.85 29.23
CA ARG A 116 6.04 0.00 29.94
C ARG A 116 5.38 -1.22 30.60
N ARG A 117 4.19 -1.07 31.21
CA ARG A 117 3.45 -2.22 31.76
C ARG A 117 3.07 -3.21 30.68
N LEU A 118 2.56 -2.73 29.55
CA LEU A 118 2.23 -3.58 28.41
C LEU A 118 3.48 -4.27 27.86
N ALA A 119 4.60 -3.58 27.76
CA ALA A 119 5.87 -4.15 27.32
C ALA A 119 6.34 -5.28 28.25
N ALA A 120 6.28 -5.06 29.56
CA ALA A 120 6.64 -6.09 30.54
C ALA A 120 5.72 -7.31 30.46
N ARG A 121 4.40 -7.13 30.22
CA ARG A 121 3.45 -8.23 30.05
C ARG A 121 3.72 -9.04 28.79
N LEU A 122 4.19 -8.38 27.71
CA LEU A 122 4.47 -9.00 26.40
C LEU A 122 5.93 -9.46 26.26
N ASP A 123 6.73 -9.42 27.31
CA ASP A 123 8.16 -9.73 27.32
C ASP A 123 8.92 -9.00 26.19
N THR A 124 8.72 -7.70 26.08
CA THR A 124 9.34 -6.85 25.08
C THR A 124 9.72 -5.48 25.63
N SER A 125 10.23 -4.60 24.78
CA SER A 125 10.58 -3.22 25.12
C SER A 125 9.64 -2.23 24.44
N ALA A 126 9.34 -1.14 25.16
CA ALA A 126 8.59 -0.02 24.60
C ALA A 126 9.55 1.11 24.21
N HIS A 127 9.50 1.55 22.96
CA HIS A 127 10.35 2.59 22.41
C HIS A 127 9.51 3.76 21.91
N VAL A 128 10.03 4.99 22.08
CA VAL A 128 9.42 6.16 21.46
C VAL A 128 10.09 6.39 20.10
N LEU A 129 9.28 6.42 19.05
CA LEU A 129 9.71 6.72 17.68
C LEU A 129 9.12 8.05 17.23
N GLY A 130 9.76 8.67 16.23
CA GLY A 130 9.32 9.94 15.66
C GLY A 130 9.80 11.16 16.45
N SER A 131 9.37 12.35 16.03
CA SER A 131 9.73 13.63 16.62
C SER A 131 8.55 14.59 16.71
N GLY A 132 8.61 15.54 17.62
CA GLY A 132 7.56 16.54 17.82
C GLY A 132 6.19 15.89 18.11
N ALA A 133 5.16 16.34 17.41
CA ALA A 133 3.79 15.83 17.55
C ALA A 133 3.56 14.45 16.90
N LYS A 134 4.56 13.92 16.17
CA LYS A 134 4.50 12.61 15.52
C LYS A 134 5.20 11.52 16.34
N ARG A 135 5.39 11.72 17.64
CA ARG A 135 5.94 10.70 18.54
C ARG A 135 4.91 9.62 18.81
N VAL A 136 5.37 8.36 18.81
CA VAL A 136 4.55 7.17 19.05
C VAL A 136 5.29 6.20 19.95
N TRP A 137 4.60 5.54 20.86
CA TRP A 137 5.12 4.37 21.53
C TRP A 137 4.99 3.16 20.61
N ARG A 138 6.11 2.48 20.34
CA ARG A 138 6.12 1.23 19.57
C ARG A 138 6.63 0.09 20.45
N LEU A 139 5.87 -1.02 20.41
CA LEU A 139 6.23 -2.30 21.00
C LEU A 139 6.21 -3.34 19.89
N THR A 140 7.24 -4.17 19.82
CA THR A 140 7.34 -5.21 18.79
C THR A 140 7.67 -6.53 19.45
N THR A 141 6.89 -7.56 19.16
CA THR A 141 7.14 -8.96 19.50
C THR A 141 7.34 -9.78 18.23
N ASP A 142 7.64 -11.06 18.35
CA ASP A 142 7.73 -11.96 17.18
C ASP A 142 6.38 -12.12 16.45
N GLN A 143 5.27 -11.80 17.12
CA GLN A 143 3.91 -12.03 16.61
C GLN A 143 3.18 -10.76 16.19
N MET A 144 3.53 -9.59 16.77
CA MET A 144 2.77 -8.35 16.54
C MET A 144 3.61 -7.09 16.73
N THR A 145 3.13 -6.02 16.13
CA THR A 145 3.57 -4.64 16.38
C THR A 145 2.41 -3.85 16.96
N ILE A 146 2.65 -3.12 18.05
CA ILE A 146 1.68 -2.23 18.66
C ILE A 146 2.22 -0.81 18.60
N GLU A 147 1.47 0.08 17.97
CA GLU A 147 1.75 1.51 17.93
C GLU A 147 0.69 2.26 18.74
N LEU A 148 1.12 2.97 19.78
CA LEU A 148 0.26 3.81 20.58
C LEU A 148 0.54 5.28 20.29
N TRP A 149 -0.42 5.92 19.64
CA TRP A 149 -0.40 7.31 19.20
C TRP A 149 -1.15 8.21 20.17
N PRO A 150 -0.47 8.93 21.06
CA PRO A 150 -1.12 9.95 21.88
C PRO A 150 -1.58 11.10 20.99
N MET A 151 -2.85 11.45 21.09
CA MET A 151 -3.46 12.48 20.26
C MET A 151 -3.12 13.92 20.70
N GLY A 152 -2.44 14.08 21.84
CA GLY A 152 -2.21 15.40 22.43
C GLY A 152 -3.52 16.08 22.78
N GLY A 153 -3.72 17.27 22.25
CA GLY A 153 -4.97 18.03 22.38
C GLY A 153 -6.03 17.76 21.29
N LEU A 154 -5.74 16.84 20.34
CA LEU A 154 -6.69 16.50 19.29
C LEU A 154 -7.83 15.64 19.84
N ARG A 155 -9.03 15.82 19.28
CA ARG A 155 -10.17 14.96 19.57
C ARG A 155 -10.14 13.76 18.61
N LEU A 156 -10.75 12.65 19.02
CA LEU A 156 -10.87 11.44 18.19
C LEU A 156 -11.51 11.74 16.82
N HIS A 157 -12.45 12.66 16.77
CA HIS A 157 -13.08 13.10 15.51
C HIS A 157 -12.05 13.72 14.53
N ASP A 158 -11.13 14.50 15.04
CA ASP A 158 -10.11 15.17 14.22
C ASP A 158 -9.11 14.13 13.69
N ASP A 159 -8.75 13.11 14.48
CA ASP A 159 -7.92 11.99 14.04
C ASP A 159 -8.59 11.18 12.92
N ILE A 160 -9.86 10.82 13.10
CA ILE A 160 -10.65 10.11 12.08
C ILE A 160 -10.64 10.87 10.75
N GLY A 161 -10.87 12.18 10.76
CA GLY A 161 -10.94 13.01 9.57
C GLY A 161 -9.63 13.15 8.78
N ARG A 162 -8.49 12.87 9.42
CA ARG A 162 -7.14 12.97 8.79
C ARG A 162 -6.64 11.68 8.15
N ARG A 163 -7.41 10.58 8.23
CA ARG A 163 -7.01 9.29 7.67
C ARG A 163 -7.12 9.26 6.16
N ASP A 164 -6.53 8.24 5.55
CA ASP A 164 -6.50 8.07 4.09
C ASP A 164 -7.85 7.63 3.53
N PHE A 165 -8.33 6.46 3.98
CA PHE A 165 -9.54 5.82 3.46
C PHE A 165 -10.58 5.58 4.56
N SER A 166 -11.87 5.63 4.17
CA SER A 166 -12.99 5.41 5.08
C SER A 166 -12.92 4.06 5.81
N CYS A 167 -12.49 3.01 5.12
CA CYS A 167 -12.32 1.68 5.69
C CYS A 167 -11.22 1.59 6.77
N ASN A 168 -10.28 2.53 6.81
CA ASN A 168 -9.23 2.63 7.83
C ASN A 168 -9.56 3.64 8.94
N ALA A 169 -10.70 4.31 8.84
CA ALA A 169 -11.15 5.33 9.77
C ALA A 169 -12.20 4.83 10.78
N LEU A 170 -12.43 3.53 10.78
CA LEU A 170 -13.21 2.83 11.79
C LEU A 170 -12.42 2.77 13.10
N VAL A 171 -13.10 3.03 14.20
CA VAL A 171 -12.49 3.08 15.53
C VAL A 171 -13.28 2.20 16.48
N TRP A 172 -12.59 1.32 17.20
CA TRP A 172 -13.18 0.53 18.27
C TRP A 172 -12.70 1.02 19.64
N THR A 173 -13.65 1.38 20.50
CA THR A 173 -13.34 1.84 21.86
C THR A 173 -13.04 0.65 22.75
N MET A 174 -11.85 0.60 23.33
CA MET A 174 -11.42 -0.50 24.22
C MET A 174 -11.75 -0.20 25.69
N PRO A 175 -12.10 -1.23 26.47
CA PRO A 175 -12.57 -2.56 26.12
C PRO A 175 -14.08 -2.56 25.88
N GLY A 176 -14.56 -3.40 24.93
CA GLY A 176 -15.98 -3.70 24.78
C GLY A 176 -16.89 -2.51 24.48
N GLY A 177 -16.32 -1.36 24.11
CA GLY A 177 -17.07 -0.18 23.74
C GLY A 177 -17.59 -0.23 22.30
N PRO A 178 -18.37 0.76 21.86
CA PRO A 178 -18.95 0.75 20.54
C PRO A 178 -17.90 0.89 19.45
N LEU A 179 -18.18 0.25 18.31
CA LEU A 179 -17.51 0.56 17.04
C LEU A 179 -18.01 1.93 16.54
N VAL A 180 -17.10 2.88 16.42
CA VAL A 180 -17.38 4.25 15.98
C VAL A 180 -17.11 4.38 14.50
N ASP A 181 -18.13 4.65 13.72
CA ASP A 181 -18.06 4.94 12.29
C ASP A 181 -18.66 6.32 12.01
N ARG A 182 -17.80 7.29 11.79
CA ARG A 182 -18.17 8.68 11.52
C ARG A 182 -18.16 9.03 10.03
N VAL A 183 -17.72 8.11 9.19
CA VAL A 183 -17.41 8.37 7.78
C VAL A 183 -18.05 7.35 6.85
N ASN A 184 -18.99 6.55 7.32
CA ASN A 184 -19.64 5.46 6.59
C ASN A 184 -18.65 4.37 6.10
N GLY A 185 -17.58 4.13 6.84
CA GLY A 185 -16.56 3.13 6.52
C GLY A 185 -17.10 1.70 6.48
N LEU A 186 -18.08 1.35 7.35
CA LEU A 186 -18.76 0.05 7.33
C LEU A 186 -19.58 -0.15 6.05
N ALA A 187 -20.25 0.89 5.58
CA ALA A 187 -21.01 0.83 4.32
C ALA A 187 -20.06 0.62 3.14
N ASP A 188 -18.93 1.33 3.11
CA ASP A 188 -17.91 1.17 2.08
C ASP A 188 -17.27 -0.22 2.13
N LEU A 189 -16.98 -0.75 3.32
CA LEU A 189 -16.48 -2.12 3.48
C LEU A 189 -17.45 -3.17 2.93
N ARG A 190 -18.76 -3.04 3.24
CA ARG A 190 -19.80 -3.94 2.70
C ARG A 190 -19.91 -3.84 1.19
N ALA A 191 -19.76 -2.63 0.64
CA ALA A 191 -19.80 -2.38 -0.79
C ALA A 191 -18.50 -2.74 -1.52
N GLY A 192 -17.45 -3.19 -0.82
CA GLY A 192 -16.14 -3.41 -1.44
C GLY A 192 -15.51 -2.12 -2.02
N LYS A 193 -15.73 -0.98 -1.36
CA LYS A 193 -15.33 0.34 -1.86
C LYS A 193 -14.14 0.90 -1.11
N LEU A 194 -13.15 1.39 -1.85
CA LEU A 194 -12.02 2.18 -1.34
C LEU A 194 -12.29 3.66 -1.61
N ARG A 195 -12.86 4.34 -0.61
CA ARG A 195 -13.16 5.77 -0.68
C ARG A 195 -12.20 6.56 0.19
N GLY A 196 -11.53 7.56 -0.42
CA GLY A 196 -10.72 8.55 0.26
C GLY A 196 -11.58 9.48 1.12
N LEU A 197 -11.05 9.96 2.25
CA LEU A 197 -11.82 10.82 3.14
C LEU A 197 -11.89 12.27 2.65
N SER A 198 -10.79 12.79 2.15
CA SER A 198 -10.73 14.12 1.53
C SER A 198 -9.52 14.25 0.62
N ARG A 199 -9.62 15.07 -0.41
CA ARG A 199 -8.49 15.40 -1.29
C ARG A 199 -7.33 16.03 -0.50
N ALA A 200 -7.62 16.90 0.46
CA ALA A 200 -6.62 17.55 1.29
C ALA A 200 -5.71 16.53 2.03
N ASN A 201 -6.27 15.41 2.51
CA ASN A 201 -5.47 14.37 3.16
C ASN A 201 -4.43 13.74 2.22
N PHE A 202 -4.73 13.62 0.93
CA PHE A 202 -3.78 13.12 -0.08
C PHE A 202 -2.77 14.20 -0.49
N GLU A 203 -3.13 15.45 -0.42
CA GLU A 203 -2.23 16.59 -0.63
C GLU A 203 -1.24 16.75 0.51
N ASP A 204 -1.67 16.55 1.76
CA ASP A 204 -0.84 16.64 2.96
C ASP A 204 0.19 15.48 3.06
N ASP A 205 -0.17 14.31 2.54
CA ASP A 205 0.70 13.14 2.53
C ASP A 205 0.67 12.43 1.16
N PRO A 206 1.57 12.82 0.24
CA PRO A 206 1.59 12.28 -1.11
C PRO A 206 1.74 10.76 -1.22
N VAL A 207 2.26 10.08 -0.19
CA VAL A 207 2.35 8.61 -0.19
C VAL A 207 0.96 7.96 -0.23
N ARG A 208 -0.07 8.64 0.25
CA ARG A 208 -1.46 8.15 0.19
C ARG A 208 -1.95 7.89 -1.23
N VAL A 209 -1.39 8.60 -2.20
CA VAL A 209 -1.63 8.38 -3.63
C VAL A 209 -1.21 6.96 -4.03
N LEU A 210 -0.03 6.50 -3.60
CA LEU A 210 0.46 5.14 -3.85
C LEU A 210 -0.30 4.08 -3.03
N ARG A 211 -0.71 4.44 -1.81
CA ARG A 211 -1.50 3.55 -0.95
C ARG A 211 -2.84 3.15 -1.57
N ALA A 212 -3.43 3.97 -2.44
CA ALA A 212 -4.63 3.61 -3.20
C ALA A 212 -4.42 2.31 -3.99
N SER A 213 -3.37 2.25 -4.80
CA SER A 213 -3.03 1.04 -5.59
C SER A 213 -2.58 -0.13 -4.71
N ARG A 214 -1.90 0.14 -3.59
CA ARG A 214 -1.57 -0.90 -2.62
C ARG A 214 -2.82 -1.53 -2.00
N PHE A 215 -3.83 -0.74 -1.64
CA PHE A 215 -5.08 -1.28 -1.09
C PHE A 215 -5.87 -2.07 -2.15
N VAL A 216 -5.86 -1.66 -3.41
CA VAL A 216 -6.39 -2.47 -4.52
C VAL A 216 -5.71 -3.84 -4.58
N ALA A 217 -4.37 -3.89 -4.35
CA ALA A 217 -3.63 -5.15 -4.31
C ALA A 217 -3.97 -6.01 -3.08
N GLN A 218 -4.13 -5.40 -1.92
CA GLN A 218 -4.34 -6.11 -0.65
C GLN A 218 -5.80 -6.52 -0.40
N MET A 219 -6.74 -5.77 -0.95
CA MET A 219 -8.16 -5.96 -0.69
C MET A 219 -8.85 -6.52 -1.93
N ALA A 220 -8.68 -7.84 -2.17
CA ALA A 220 -9.28 -8.51 -3.32
C ALA A 220 -10.80 -8.24 -3.39
N GLY A 221 -11.28 -7.85 -4.58
CA GLY A 221 -12.68 -7.50 -4.82
C GLY A 221 -13.06 -6.06 -4.45
N PHE A 222 -12.17 -5.30 -3.83
CA PHE A 222 -12.41 -3.87 -3.56
C PHE A 222 -12.07 -3.01 -4.77
N GLN A 223 -12.86 -1.96 -4.95
CA GLN A 223 -12.72 -1.01 -6.05
C GLN A 223 -12.46 0.39 -5.52
N LEU A 224 -11.56 1.12 -6.18
CA LEU A 224 -11.33 2.52 -5.87
C LEU A 224 -12.53 3.33 -6.36
N GLU A 225 -13.08 4.19 -5.47
CA GLU A 225 -14.16 5.10 -5.83
C GLU A 225 -13.70 6.09 -6.90
N ALA A 226 -14.60 6.46 -7.83
CA ALA A 226 -14.25 7.29 -8.98
C ALA A 226 -13.70 8.67 -8.59
N GLU A 227 -14.31 9.34 -7.61
CA GLU A 227 -13.81 10.65 -7.13
C GLU A 227 -12.43 10.50 -6.48
N THR A 228 -12.23 9.46 -5.67
CA THR A 228 -10.92 9.13 -5.10
C THR A 228 -9.89 8.82 -6.17
N ALA A 229 -10.27 8.08 -7.22
CA ALA A 229 -9.39 7.78 -8.35
C ALA A 229 -8.97 9.07 -9.08
N ALA A 230 -9.90 9.99 -9.30
CA ALA A 230 -9.61 11.29 -9.90
C ALA A 230 -8.65 12.14 -9.04
N TRP A 231 -8.78 12.10 -7.71
CA TRP A 231 -7.81 12.77 -6.83
C TRP A 231 -6.43 12.15 -6.94
N VAL A 232 -6.36 10.81 -6.92
CA VAL A 232 -5.09 10.06 -7.00
C VAL A 232 -4.37 10.37 -8.32
N GLU A 233 -5.06 10.33 -9.44
CA GLU A 233 -4.51 10.65 -10.76
C GLU A 233 -4.01 12.11 -10.82
N ALA A 234 -4.83 13.06 -10.40
CA ALA A 234 -4.46 14.49 -10.37
C ALA A 234 -3.25 14.79 -9.47
N LEU A 235 -3.09 14.01 -8.38
CA LEU A 235 -2.01 14.18 -7.40
C LEU A 235 -0.81 13.26 -7.67
N ALA A 236 -0.84 12.41 -8.69
CA ALA A 236 0.24 11.50 -9.04
C ALA A 236 1.62 12.20 -9.13
N PRO A 237 1.76 13.40 -9.73
CA PRO A 237 3.05 14.11 -9.78
C PRO A 237 3.61 14.48 -8.40
N ARG A 238 2.75 14.66 -7.39
CA ARG A 238 3.19 14.97 -6.01
C ARG A 238 3.88 13.79 -5.33
N LEU A 239 3.71 12.58 -5.84
CA LEU A 239 4.41 11.41 -5.30
C LEU A 239 5.93 11.58 -5.33
N ARG A 240 6.48 12.34 -6.28
CA ARG A 240 7.91 12.69 -6.31
C ARG A 240 8.40 13.51 -5.11
N GLN A 241 7.49 14.13 -4.36
CA GLN A 241 7.80 14.89 -3.14
C GLN A 241 7.82 13.99 -1.89
N ALA A 242 7.32 12.77 -2.00
CA ALA A 242 7.32 11.81 -0.91
C ALA A 242 8.73 11.25 -0.65
N PRO A 243 9.08 10.95 0.61
CA PRO A 243 10.34 10.29 0.91
C PRO A 243 10.43 8.94 0.17
N PRO A 244 11.53 8.68 -0.57
CA PRO A 244 11.73 7.43 -1.32
C PRO A 244 11.60 6.18 -0.44
N GLU A 245 12.01 6.26 0.82
CA GLU A 245 11.83 5.21 1.82
C GLU A 245 10.38 4.78 1.96
N ARG A 246 9.45 5.75 2.07
CA ARG A 246 8.03 5.46 2.21
C ARG A 246 7.43 4.89 0.92
N ILE A 247 7.87 5.39 -0.24
CA ILE A 247 7.51 4.81 -1.54
C ILE A 247 7.95 3.35 -1.59
N GLY A 248 9.19 3.07 -1.22
CA GLY A 248 9.75 1.72 -1.20
C GLY A 248 8.97 0.76 -0.30
N GLN A 249 8.57 1.20 0.90
CA GLN A 249 7.74 0.42 1.83
C GLN A 249 6.37 0.07 1.25
N GLU A 250 5.70 1.03 0.61
CA GLU A 250 4.38 0.78 -0.02
C GLU A 250 4.49 -0.16 -1.22
N LEU A 251 5.55 -0.05 -2.03
CA LEU A 251 5.80 -0.96 -3.16
C LEU A 251 6.05 -2.40 -2.69
N VAL A 252 6.83 -2.61 -1.62
CA VAL A 252 7.03 -3.94 -1.04
C VAL A 252 5.69 -4.54 -0.58
N LYS A 253 4.87 -3.76 0.12
CA LYS A 253 3.54 -4.20 0.56
C LYS A 253 2.62 -4.52 -0.63
N LEU A 254 2.70 -3.76 -1.72
CA LEU A 254 1.93 -3.98 -2.94
C LEU A 254 2.32 -5.29 -3.62
N VAL A 255 3.63 -5.52 -3.84
CA VAL A 255 4.10 -6.71 -4.58
C VAL A 255 3.97 -8.00 -3.79
N ARG A 256 3.92 -7.94 -2.46
CA ARG A 256 3.64 -9.08 -1.57
C ARG A 256 2.17 -9.47 -1.53
N ALA A 257 1.27 -8.57 -1.95
CA ALA A 257 -0.15 -8.84 -1.91
C ALA A 257 -0.57 -9.85 -2.98
N ASN A 258 -1.53 -10.72 -2.68
CA ASN A 258 -2.08 -11.70 -3.63
C ASN A 258 -2.65 -11.02 -4.89
N GLY A 259 -3.15 -9.79 -4.76
CA GLY A 259 -3.65 -8.95 -5.85
C GLY A 259 -2.59 -8.02 -6.48
N ALA A 260 -1.29 -8.34 -6.40
CA ALA A 260 -0.21 -7.49 -6.92
C ALA A 260 -0.42 -7.03 -8.37
N ALA A 261 -0.94 -7.90 -9.24
CA ALA A 261 -1.26 -7.53 -10.62
C ALA A 261 -2.36 -6.47 -10.71
N ALA A 262 -3.39 -6.55 -9.87
CA ALA A 262 -4.44 -5.53 -9.81
C ALA A 262 -3.89 -4.19 -9.28
N GLY A 263 -3.04 -4.24 -8.26
CA GLY A 263 -2.34 -3.05 -7.75
C GLY A 263 -1.44 -2.39 -8.79
N LEU A 264 -0.62 -3.16 -9.52
CA LEU A 264 0.22 -2.62 -10.60
C LEU A 264 -0.61 -2.10 -11.77
N ARG A 265 -1.73 -2.74 -12.10
CA ARG A 265 -2.69 -2.21 -13.08
C ARG A 265 -3.25 -0.86 -12.62
N SER A 266 -3.66 -0.76 -11.36
CA SER A 266 -4.12 0.50 -10.77
C SER A 266 -3.04 1.59 -10.84
N MET A 267 -1.77 1.26 -10.57
CA MET A 267 -0.66 2.20 -10.74
C MET A 267 -0.48 2.67 -12.18
N LEU A 268 -0.71 1.78 -13.17
CA LEU A 268 -0.65 2.12 -14.58
C LEU A 268 -1.82 3.00 -15.03
N ASP A 269 -3.03 2.69 -14.55
CA ASP A 269 -4.25 3.38 -14.93
C ASP A 269 -4.35 4.78 -14.29
N LEU A 270 -3.66 4.99 -13.15
CA LEU A 270 -3.59 6.26 -12.41
C LEU A 270 -2.24 7.00 -12.59
N ASP A 271 -1.46 6.62 -13.59
CA ASP A 271 -0.15 7.22 -13.95
C ASP A 271 0.89 7.29 -12.80
N LEU A 272 0.85 6.33 -11.87
CA LEU A 272 1.75 6.32 -10.71
C LEU A 272 3.13 5.73 -10.99
N ILE A 273 3.27 4.89 -12.01
CA ILE A 273 4.51 4.14 -12.27
C ILE A 273 5.71 5.08 -12.47
N ALA A 274 5.56 6.09 -13.30
CA ALA A 274 6.62 7.05 -13.60
C ALA A 274 6.92 7.99 -12.43
N HIS A 275 5.92 8.28 -11.61
CA HIS A 275 6.06 9.18 -10.46
C HIS A 275 6.62 8.50 -9.21
N ALA A 276 6.50 7.18 -9.13
CA ALA A 276 7.12 6.38 -8.06
C ALA A 276 8.59 6.01 -8.36
N ALA A 277 9.07 6.23 -9.57
CA ALA A 277 10.43 5.90 -10.00
C ALA A 277 11.47 6.89 -9.46
N PRO A 278 12.75 6.48 -9.29
CA PRO A 278 13.83 7.38 -8.98
C PRO A 278 13.95 8.52 -9.99
N ALA A 279 14.39 9.69 -9.53
CA ALA A 279 14.59 10.83 -10.41
C ALA A 279 15.62 10.50 -11.52
N GLY A 280 15.36 10.94 -12.74
CA GLY A 280 16.26 10.73 -13.88
C GLY A 280 16.19 9.33 -14.53
N THR A 281 15.41 8.39 -13.97
CA THR A 281 15.21 7.07 -14.61
C THR A 281 14.12 7.12 -15.66
N GLY A 282 14.22 6.19 -16.63
CA GLY A 282 13.17 6.00 -17.65
C GLY A 282 11.91 5.37 -17.06
N SER A 283 10.87 5.29 -17.90
CA SER A 283 9.65 4.54 -17.56
C SER A 283 9.09 3.90 -18.81
N ASP A 284 8.74 2.62 -18.72
CA ASP A 284 8.08 1.85 -19.79
C ASP A 284 6.76 1.21 -19.27
N PRO A 285 5.70 2.02 -19.11
CA PRO A 285 4.42 1.53 -18.65
C PRO A 285 3.77 0.54 -19.65
N ARG A 286 4.11 0.62 -20.94
CA ARG A 286 3.58 -0.31 -21.96
C ARG A 286 4.16 -1.71 -21.75
N TRP A 287 5.45 -1.82 -21.45
CA TRP A 287 6.09 -3.08 -21.12
C TRP A 287 5.45 -3.71 -19.89
N LEU A 288 5.24 -2.94 -18.81
CA LEU A 288 4.60 -3.45 -17.60
C LEU A 288 3.15 -3.88 -17.86
N ARG A 289 2.38 -3.11 -18.63
CA ARG A 289 1.00 -3.47 -18.98
C ARG A 289 0.92 -4.81 -19.73
N LYS A 290 1.86 -5.06 -20.64
CA LYS A 290 1.98 -6.34 -21.34
C LYS A 290 2.32 -7.50 -20.40
N ASN A 291 3.07 -7.25 -19.32
CA ASN A 291 3.62 -8.27 -18.42
C ASN A 291 2.92 -8.30 -17.05
N LEU A 292 1.72 -7.75 -16.91
CA LEU A 292 0.98 -7.77 -15.63
C LEU A 292 0.71 -9.18 -15.09
N GLY A 293 0.55 -10.19 -15.97
CA GLY A 293 0.41 -11.58 -15.57
C GLY A 293 1.60 -12.11 -14.77
N ALA A 294 2.80 -11.58 -15.00
CA ALA A 294 3.99 -11.92 -14.25
C ALA A 294 3.87 -11.56 -12.76
N ALA A 295 3.19 -10.45 -12.44
CA ALA A 295 2.98 -10.06 -11.05
C ALA A 295 2.15 -11.09 -10.27
N SER A 296 1.07 -11.63 -10.88
CA SER A 296 0.27 -12.70 -10.26
C SER A 296 1.09 -13.97 -10.04
N ALA A 297 1.89 -14.36 -11.03
CA ALA A 297 2.76 -15.53 -10.93
C ALA A 297 3.80 -15.38 -9.82
N LEU A 298 4.42 -14.21 -9.70
CA LEU A 298 5.45 -13.91 -8.69
C LEU A 298 4.87 -13.77 -7.28
N ALA A 299 3.62 -13.32 -7.15
CA ALA A 299 2.91 -13.27 -5.87
C ALA A 299 2.36 -14.64 -5.42
N GLY A 300 2.54 -15.69 -6.22
CA GLY A 300 2.03 -17.04 -5.92
C GLY A 300 0.53 -17.21 -6.18
N ALA A 301 -0.13 -16.21 -6.79
CA ALA A 301 -1.57 -16.28 -7.09
C ALA A 301 -1.90 -17.22 -8.27
N THR A 302 -0.92 -17.56 -9.09
CA THR A 302 -1.03 -18.48 -10.23
C THR A 302 0.16 -19.45 -10.26
N ALA A 303 -0.01 -20.57 -10.97
CA ALA A 303 1.06 -21.54 -11.12
C ALA A 303 2.29 -20.90 -11.81
N HIS A 304 3.46 -21.07 -11.19
CA HIS A 304 4.72 -20.59 -11.71
C HIS A 304 5.58 -21.75 -12.21
N PRO A 305 6.21 -21.65 -13.41
CA PRO A 305 7.02 -22.73 -13.99
C PRO A 305 8.17 -23.20 -13.10
N VAL A 306 8.67 -22.31 -12.23
CA VAL A 306 9.79 -22.58 -11.31
C VAL A 306 9.46 -22.04 -9.91
N THR A 307 8.47 -22.62 -9.24
CA THR A 307 7.98 -22.20 -7.91
C THR A 307 9.11 -22.09 -6.86
N ALA A 308 10.05 -23.05 -6.88
CA ALA A 308 11.19 -23.01 -5.96
C ALA A 308 12.13 -21.81 -6.21
N ALA A 309 12.23 -21.30 -7.43
CA ALA A 309 12.99 -20.08 -7.71
C ALA A 309 12.27 -18.84 -7.17
N VAL A 310 10.93 -18.79 -7.23
CA VAL A 310 10.13 -17.71 -6.63
C VAL A 310 10.35 -17.69 -5.12
N ALA A 311 10.23 -18.83 -4.46
CA ALA A 311 10.47 -18.93 -3.01
C ALA A 311 11.89 -18.47 -2.63
N ALA A 312 12.91 -18.89 -3.41
CA ALA A 312 14.30 -18.47 -3.17
C ALA A 312 14.56 -16.98 -3.51
N ALA A 313 13.74 -16.39 -4.40
CA ALA A 313 13.85 -14.99 -4.79
C ALA A 313 13.31 -14.04 -3.72
N GLY A 314 12.27 -14.44 -2.99
CA GLY A 314 11.55 -13.54 -2.08
C GLY A 314 11.06 -12.30 -2.82
N ASP A 315 11.14 -11.12 -2.19
CA ASP A 315 10.70 -9.85 -2.77
C ASP A 315 11.52 -9.39 -4.00
N ALA A 316 12.69 -9.94 -4.22
CA ALA A 316 13.58 -9.45 -5.28
C ALA A 316 13.00 -9.62 -6.69
N ALA A 317 12.31 -10.73 -6.97
CA ALA A 317 11.74 -10.96 -8.30
C ALA A 317 10.54 -10.05 -8.61
N PRO A 318 9.53 -9.90 -7.72
CA PRO A 318 8.43 -8.98 -7.98
C PRO A 318 8.87 -7.51 -8.01
N LEU A 319 9.86 -7.10 -7.21
CA LEU A 319 10.45 -5.77 -7.31
C LEU A 319 11.20 -5.59 -8.63
N ALA A 320 11.91 -6.58 -9.12
CA ALA A 320 12.60 -6.52 -10.42
C ALA A 320 11.63 -6.27 -11.60
N LEU A 321 10.38 -6.73 -11.50
CA LEU A 321 9.34 -6.43 -12.48
C LEU A 321 9.06 -4.91 -12.55
N ILE A 322 8.98 -4.24 -11.39
CA ILE A 322 8.83 -2.78 -11.31
C ILE A 322 10.10 -2.09 -11.82
N LEU A 323 11.28 -2.53 -11.39
CA LEU A 323 12.55 -1.94 -11.82
C LEU A 323 12.73 -2.03 -13.33
N ARG A 324 12.27 -3.13 -13.94
CA ARG A 324 12.31 -3.25 -15.40
C ARG A 324 11.39 -2.23 -16.08
N ALA A 325 10.23 -1.93 -15.49
CA ALA A 325 9.35 -0.87 -15.97
C ALA A 325 9.94 0.54 -15.79
N TRP A 326 10.86 0.72 -14.84
CA TRP A 326 11.60 1.96 -14.61
C TRP A 326 12.90 2.08 -15.42
N GLY A 327 13.09 1.27 -16.44
CA GLY A 327 14.30 1.30 -17.28
C GLY A 327 15.53 0.65 -16.62
N SER A 328 15.33 -0.18 -15.59
CA SER A 328 16.39 -0.87 -14.83
C SER A 328 17.35 0.10 -14.13
N PRO A 329 16.87 0.87 -13.13
CA PRO A 329 17.71 1.76 -12.33
C PRO A 329 18.84 0.98 -11.63
N THR A 330 19.94 1.68 -11.33
CA THR A 330 21.09 1.13 -10.62
C THR A 330 20.81 0.93 -9.12
N ASP A 331 21.72 0.25 -8.41
CA ASP A 331 21.64 0.11 -6.96
C ASP A 331 21.71 1.46 -6.23
N ASP A 332 22.49 2.42 -6.78
CA ASP A 332 22.66 3.75 -6.21
C ASP A 332 21.39 4.60 -6.39
N ASP A 333 20.71 4.52 -7.54
CA ASP A 333 19.42 5.20 -7.76
C ASP A 333 18.37 4.79 -6.74
N LEU A 334 18.47 3.56 -6.22
CA LEU A 334 17.52 2.97 -5.28
C LEU A 334 17.94 3.09 -3.80
N ALA A 335 19.05 3.74 -3.50
CA ALA A 335 19.60 3.81 -2.13
C ALA A 335 18.58 4.38 -1.12
N GLY A 336 17.78 5.34 -1.54
CA GLY A 336 16.75 5.99 -0.71
C GLY A 336 15.50 5.17 -0.45
N TYR A 337 15.26 4.04 -1.16
CA TYR A 337 14.00 3.27 -1.04
C TYR A 337 13.93 2.36 0.20
N ALA A 338 14.96 2.34 1.03
CA ALA A 338 15.06 1.56 2.27
C ALA A 338 14.79 0.05 2.10
N TRP A 339 14.99 -0.48 0.91
CA TRP A 339 14.96 -1.93 0.70
C TRP A 339 16.22 -2.57 1.27
N PRO A 340 16.15 -3.77 1.88
CA PRO A 340 17.35 -4.47 2.33
C PRO A 340 18.35 -4.60 1.18
N ARG A 341 19.61 -4.31 1.44
CA ARG A 341 20.67 -4.24 0.42
C ARG A 341 20.72 -5.49 -0.49
N GLU A 342 20.58 -6.66 0.12
CA GLU A 342 20.59 -7.93 -0.64
C GLU A 342 19.37 -8.09 -1.55
N VAL A 343 18.18 -7.68 -1.09
CA VAL A 343 16.96 -7.69 -1.91
C VAL A 343 17.10 -6.72 -3.08
N ARG A 344 17.59 -5.51 -2.82
CA ARG A 344 17.79 -4.47 -3.82
C ARG A 344 18.77 -4.92 -4.91
N LYS A 345 19.99 -5.39 -4.52
CA LYS A 345 20.99 -5.90 -5.48
C LYS A 345 20.44 -7.05 -6.33
N ARG A 346 19.74 -7.98 -5.71
CA ARG A 346 19.14 -9.11 -6.42
C ARG A 346 18.05 -8.67 -7.39
N ALA A 347 17.24 -7.68 -7.04
CA ALA A 347 16.20 -7.13 -7.89
C ALA A 347 16.80 -6.37 -9.09
N VAL A 348 17.82 -5.53 -8.87
CA VAL A 348 18.54 -4.81 -9.94
C VAL A 348 19.16 -5.81 -10.93
N THR A 349 19.95 -6.76 -10.44
CA THR A 349 20.56 -7.77 -11.30
C THR A 349 19.53 -8.57 -12.09
N ALA A 350 18.39 -8.91 -11.48
CA ALA A 350 17.31 -9.63 -12.15
C ALA A 350 16.67 -8.81 -13.28
N ALA A 351 16.43 -7.52 -13.04
CA ALA A 351 15.88 -6.62 -14.05
C ALA A 351 16.84 -6.41 -15.24
N GLU A 352 18.14 -6.23 -14.97
CA GLU A 352 19.19 -6.07 -15.97
C GLU A 352 19.37 -7.31 -16.83
N LEU A 353 19.36 -8.50 -16.22
CA LEU A 353 19.60 -9.76 -16.93
C LEU A 353 18.39 -10.28 -17.71
N LEU A 354 17.18 -9.79 -17.43
CA LEU A 354 15.97 -10.28 -18.08
C LEU A 354 16.07 -10.31 -19.61
N PRO A 355 16.52 -9.25 -20.33
CA PRO A 355 16.61 -9.29 -21.78
C PRO A 355 17.60 -10.34 -22.30
N SER A 356 18.68 -10.59 -21.58
CA SER A 356 19.66 -11.63 -21.95
C SER A 356 19.12 -13.02 -21.70
N MET A 357 18.45 -13.24 -20.58
CA MET A 357 17.84 -14.53 -20.25
C MET A 357 16.74 -14.91 -21.25
N THR A 358 15.86 -13.98 -21.61
CA THR A 358 14.77 -14.27 -22.55
C THR A 358 15.30 -14.58 -23.96
N ARG A 359 16.35 -13.87 -24.43
CA ARG A 359 17.02 -14.19 -25.72
C ARG A 359 17.70 -15.56 -25.72
N THR A 360 18.25 -15.98 -24.61
CA THR A 360 19.03 -17.23 -24.50
C THR A 360 18.28 -18.37 -23.78
N ALA A 361 16.95 -18.26 -23.65
CA ALA A 361 16.13 -19.25 -22.95
C ALA A 361 16.36 -20.69 -23.43
N ASP A 362 16.51 -20.87 -24.73
CA ASP A 362 16.72 -22.15 -25.41
C ASP A 362 18.20 -22.42 -25.74
N ALA A 363 19.12 -21.56 -25.29
CA ALA A 363 20.55 -21.63 -25.63
C ALA A 363 21.24 -22.92 -25.09
N PRO A 364 22.41 -23.26 -25.68
CA PRO A 364 23.26 -24.34 -25.20
C PRO A 364 23.63 -24.20 -23.72
N ALA A 365 24.05 -25.30 -23.09
CA ALA A 365 24.42 -25.35 -21.68
C ALA A 365 25.55 -24.38 -21.32
N ALA A 366 26.47 -24.11 -22.25
CA ALA A 366 27.58 -23.18 -22.03
C ALA A 366 27.10 -21.77 -21.78
N ASP A 367 26.21 -21.23 -22.63
CA ASP A 367 25.66 -19.86 -22.50
C ASP A 367 24.81 -19.72 -21.24
N ARG A 368 24.06 -20.76 -20.91
CA ARG A 368 23.31 -20.81 -19.66
C ARG A 368 24.23 -20.73 -18.44
N ARG A 369 25.36 -21.45 -18.43
CA ARG A 369 26.35 -21.38 -17.33
C ARG A 369 26.93 -19.97 -17.19
N LEU A 370 27.24 -19.32 -18.28
CA LEU A 370 27.75 -17.93 -18.28
C LEU A 370 26.76 -16.98 -17.63
N LEU A 371 25.47 -17.05 -18.00
CA LEU A 371 24.45 -16.21 -17.41
C LEU A 371 24.21 -16.53 -15.93
N ILE A 372 24.25 -17.80 -15.54
CA ILE A 372 24.17 -18.20 -14.13
C ILE A 372 25.36 -17.62 -13.34
N HIS A 373 26.56 -17.69 -13.90
CA HIS A 373 27.75 -17.10 -13.28
C HIS A 373 27.59 -15.58 -13.10
N ARG A 374 27.20 -14.87 -14.15
CA ARG A 374 26.95 -13.42 -14.11
C ARG A 374 25.86 -13.03 -13.10
N ALA A 375 24.80 -13.78 -12.99
CA ALA A 375 23.73 -13.54 -12.05
C ALA A 375 24.16 -13.81 -10.60
N GLY A 376 25.11 -14.71 -10.39
CA GLY A 376 25.59 -15.06 -9.07
C GLY A 376 24.46 -15.47 -8.13
N ARG A 377 24.46 -14.94 -6.91
CA ARG A 377 23.39 -15.17 -5.91
C ARG A 377 22.03 -14.59 -6.31
N SER A 378 21.98 -13.70 -7.29
CA SER A 378 20.75 -13.12 -7.82
C SER A 378 20.03 -14.04 -8.81
N PHE A 379 20.64 -15.15 -9.23
CA PHE A 379 20.08 -16.05 -10.25
C PHE A 379 18.65 -16.54 -9.96
N PRO A 380 18.28 -16.93 -8.73
CA PRO A 380 16.90 -17.31 -8.43
C PRO A 380 15.89 -16.21 -8.76
N ALA A 381 16.22 -14.94 -8.45
CA ALA A 381 15.35 -13.80 -8.75
C ALA A 381 15.26 -13.54 -10.26
N ALA A 382 16.37 -13.58 -10.98
CA ALA A 382 16.41 -13.42 -12.42
C ALA A 382 15.63 -14.53 -13.15
N LEU A 383 15.78 -15.78 -12.69
CA LEU A 383 15.04 -16.93 -13.24
C LEU A 383 13.55 -16.85 -12.96
N ALA A 384 13.16 -16.47 -11.73
CA ALA A 384 11.77 -16.30 -11.36
C ALA A 384 11.10 -15.24 -12.23
N LEU A 385 11.75 -14.07 -12.40
CA LEU A 385 11.26 -12.99 -13.25
C LEU A 385 11.15 -13.45 -14.72
N ALA A 386 12.18 -14.06 -15.30
CA ALA A 386 12.17 -14.52 -16.68
C ALA A 386 11.08 -15.56 -16.94
N ALA A 387 10.89 -16.50 -16.01
CA ALA A 387 9.87 -17.52 -16.11
C ALA A 387 8.46 -16.99 -15.91
N ALA A 388 8.28 -15.90 -15.17
CA ALA A 388 7.00 -15.22 -15.03
C ALA A 388 6.62 -14.42 -16.29
N VAL A 389 7.62 -13.80 -16.94
CA VAL A 389 7.42 -13.00 -18.18
C VAL A 389 7.21 -13.90 -19.40
N GLU A 390 7.94 -15.00 -19.51
CA GLU A 390 7.83 -15.97 -20.64
C GLU A 390 7.62 -17.40 -20.12
N PRO A 391 6.45 -17.74 -19.56
CA PRO A 391 6.23 -19.02 -18.88
C PRO A 391 6.32 -20.25 -19.78
N GLN A 392 6.19 -20.09 -21.10
CA GLN A 392 6.25 -21.15 -22.10
C GLN A 392 7.68 -21.66 -22.37
N ARG A 393 8.72 -20.94 -21.93
CA ARG A 393 10.12 -21.31 -22.16
C ARG A 393 10.59 -22.41 -21.19
N PRO A 394 11.68 -23.16 -21.51
CA PRO A 394 12.12 -24.33 -20.76
C PRO A 394 12.91 -23.98 -19.47
N TRP A 395 12.40 -23.05 -18.65
CA TRP A 395 13.08 -22.54 -17.45
C TRP A 395 13.40 -23.59 -16.40
N ARG A 396 12.67 -24.74 -16.37
CA ARG A 396 12.97 -25.87 -15.47
C ARG A 396 14.38 -26.44 -15.71
N ARG A 397 14.91 -26.38 -16.95
CA ARG A 397 16.28 -26.80 -17.27
C ARG A 397 17.31 -25.88 -16.61
N TRP A 398 17.05 -24.58 -16.53
CA TRP A 398 17.90 -23.61 -15.87
C TRP A 398 17.94 -23.82 -14.36
N TRP A 399 16.77 -24.06 -13.75
CA TRP A 399 16.66 -24.34 -12.32
C TRP A 399 17.38 -25.64 -11.93
N ARG A 400 17.26 -26.68 -12.75
CA ARG A 400 18.01 -27.94 -12.55
C ARG A 400 19.50 -27.69 -12.56
N LEU A 401 20.04 -26.99 -13.57
CA LEU A 401 21.44 -26.64 -13.68
C LEU A 401 21.94 -25.84 -12.46
N TRP A 402 21.17 -24.90 -11.99
CA TRP A 402 21.47 -24.14 -10.78
C TRP A 402 21.52 -24.99 -9.53
N ARG A 403 20.55 -25.88 -9.32
CA ARG A 403 20.53 -26.78 -8.17
C ARG A 403 21.72 -27.74 -8.13
N GLU A 404 22.10 -28.28 -9.27
CA GLU A 404 23.19 -29.26 -9.41
C GLU A 404 24.55 -28.61 -9.29
N ARG A 405 24.76 -27.45 -9.86
CA ARG A 405 26.07 -26.81 -10.05
C ARG A 405 26.15 -25.34 -9.62
N GLY A 406 25.13 -24.77 -9.04
CA GLY A 406 25.08 -23.35 -8.76
C GLY A 406 26.24 -22.82 -7.92
N ARG A 407 26.66 -23.55 -6.89
CA ARG A 407 27.83 -23.16 -6.07
C ARG A 407 29.12 -23.10 -6.88
N SER A 408 29.40 -24.08 -7.68
CA SER A 408 30.62 -24.13 -8.53
C SER A 408 30.57 -23.16 -9.70
N LEU A 409 29.36 -22.74 -10.15
CA LEU A 409 29.20 -21.73 -11.19
C LEU A 409 29.35 -20.30 -10.66
N VAL A 410 28.95 -20.06 -9.42
CA VAL A 410 29.06 -18.73 -8.79
C VAL A 410 30.44 -18.45 -8.24
N ALA A 411 31.07 -19.47 -7.64
CA ALA A 411 32.43 -19.43 -7.11
C ALA A 411 33.19 -20.67 -7.62
N PRO A 412 33.63 -20.64 -8.88
CA PRO A 412 34.41 -21.74 -9.41
C PRO A 412 35.72 -21.88 -8.63
N HIS A 413 36.12 -23.11 -8.38
CA HIS A 413 37.48 -23.34 -7.90
C HIS A 413 38.47 -22.81 -8.93
N PRO A 414 39.48 -22.06 -8.52
CA PRO A 414 40.54 -21.64 -9.44
C PRO A 414 41.16 -22.89 -10.06
N LEU A 415 41.41 -22.85 -11.37
CA LEU A 415 42.09 -23.94 -12.08
C LEU A 415 43.55 -24.10 -11.62
N LEU A 416 44.13 -23.01 -11.14
CA LEU A 416 45.45 -22.91 -10.56
C LEU A 416 45.34 -22.20 -9.21
N ASP A 417 46.03 -22.64 -8.20
CA ASP A 417 46.19 -21.91 -6.95
C ASP A 417 47.26 -20.80 -7.05
N GLY A 418 47.39 -19.97 -6.01
CA GLY A 418 48.34 -18.86 -6.01
C GLY A 418 49.79 -19.30 -6.12
N HIS A 419 50.15 -20.52 -5.61
CA HIS A 419 51.48 -21.12 -5.73
C HIS A 419 51.76 -21.59 -7.13
N GLU A 420 50.80 -22.26 -7.78
CA GLU A 420 50.90 -22.72 -9.15
C GLU A 420 51.01 -21.52 -10.13
N ILE A 421 50.29 -20.44 -9.89
CA ILE A 421 50.40 -19.21 -10.69
C ILE A 421 51.78 -18.60 -10.51
N ALA A 422 52.31 -18.47 -9.28
CA ALA A 422 53.63 -17.95 -9.01
C ALA A 422 54.73 -18.80 -9.65
N ALA A 423 54.57 -20.13 -9.68
CA ALA A 423 55.51 -21.02 -10.34
C ALA A 423 55.53 -20.90 -11.88
N ILE A 424 54.42 -20.44 -12.49
CA ILE A 424 54.32 -20.26 -13.95
C ILE A 424 54.78 -18.84 -14.37
N THR A 425 54.57 -17.84 -13.50
CA THR A 425 54.84 -16.46 -13.86
C THR A 425 56.20 -15.94 -13.38
N GLY A 426 56.94 -16.70 -12.58
CA GLY A 426 58.27 -16.37 -12.08
C GLY A 426 58.20 -15.50 -10.85
#